data_489a08f0811e835beb92151ef079d07b
#
_entry.id   489a08f0811e835beb92151ef079d07b
#
_cell.length_a   1.000
_cell.length_b   1.000
_cell.length_c   1.000
_cell.angle_alpha   90.00
_cell.angle_beta   90.00
_cell.angle_gamma   90.00
#
_symmetry.space_group_name_H-M   'P 1'
#
loop_
_entity.id
_entity.type
_entity.pdbx_description
1 polymer ?
#
loop_
_entity_poly.entity_id
_entity_poly.type
_entity_poly.pdbx_seq_one_letter_code
_entity_poly.pdbx_strand_id
1 'polypeptide(L)'
;KDHLDTPYAGRASLHLGQLLAKSNKYEESINELKWASDKAKEVSIQSLARYTLALTYIATKDYKNAKIAAESIASNGFNALKMDLMGDIYLLEGNVDKAKEAFITALEFYKDKNELAQVIQTKIDALGK
;
A
#
# COMPACT_ATOMS: atom_id res chain seq x y z
N LYS A 1 20.25 -11.09 7.70
CA LYS A 1 20.89 -9.87 7.23
C LYS A 1 20.78 -8.76 8.28
N ASP A 2 21.90 -8.21 8.65
CA ASP A 2 21.95 -7.17 9.68
C ASP A 2 21.65 -5.80 9.08
N HIS A 3 20.80 -5.04 9.78
CA HIS A 3 20.51 -3.66 9.44
C HIS A 3 21.30 -2.75 10.37
N LEU A 4 21.87 -1.69 9.81
CA LEU A 4 22.58 -0.71 10.62
C LEU A 4 21.55 0.12 11.42
N ASP A 5 21.93 0.46 12.66
CA ASP A 5 21.08 1.31 13.50
C ASP A 5 21.41 2.78 13.23
N THR A 6 20.93 3.27 12.08
CA THR A 6 21.13 4.64 11.66
C THR A 6 19.79 5.26 11.25
N PRO A 7 19.71 6.60 11.23
CA PRO A 7 18.49 7.27 10.75
C PRO A 7 18.14 6.92 9.30
N TYR A 8 19.10 6.45 8.52
CA TYR A 8 18.89 6.17 7.09
C TYR A 8 18.58 4.71 6.80
N ALA A 9 18.68 3.83 7.80
CA ALA A 9 18.49 2.40 7.59
C ALA A 9 17.10 2.05 7.07
N GLY A 10 16.07 2.75 7.57
CA GLY A 10 14.70 2.53 7.11
C GLY A 10 14.53 2.87 5.65
N ARG A 11 15.09 3.98 5.21
CA ARG A 11 15.03 4.38 3.80
C ARG A 11 15.78 3.41 2.91
N ALA A 12 16.96 2.97 3.35
CA ALA A 12 17.76 2.01 2.61
C ALA A 12 17.01 0.69 2.45
N SER A 13 16.37 0.23 3.52
CA SER A 13 15.60 -1.01 3.50
C SER A 13 14.38 -0.90 2.59
N LEU A 14 13.67 0.23 2.64
CA LEU A 14 12.55 0.50 1.75
C LEU A 14 13.01 0.45 0.29
N HIS A 15 14.09 1.15 -0.02
CA HIS A 15 14.60 1.21 -1.39
C HIS A 15 15.03 -0.18 -1.87
N LEU A 16 15.73 -0.93 -1.03
CA LEU A 16 16.14 -2.29 -1.37
C LEU A 16 14.92 -3.19 -1.60
N GLY A 17 13.90 -3.07 -0.74
CA GLY A 17 12.66 -3.82 -0.91
C GLY A 17 12.00 -3.53 -2.24
N GLN A 18 11.95 -2.26 -2.63
CA GLN A 18 11.38 -1.86 -3.92
C GLN A 18 12.17 -2.44 -5.10
N LEU A 19 13.49 -2.43 -5.01
CA LEU A 19 14.34 -2.99 -6.07
C LEU A 19 14.17 -4.51 -6.17
N LEU A 20 14.09 -5.17 -5.03
CA LEU A 20 13.89 -6.63 -4.99
C LEU A 20 12.54 -7.01 -5.61
N ALA A 21 11.50 -6.23 -5.34
CA ALA A 21 10.18 -6.48 -5.93
C ALA A 21 10.23 -6.32 -7.46
N LYS A 22 10.93 -5.31 -7.94
CA LYS A 22 11.10 -5.11 -9.40
C LYS A 22 11.82 -6.28 -10.06
N SER A 23 12.70 -6.95 -9.31
CA SER A 23 13.43 -8.12 -9.81
C SER A 23 12.68 -9.43 -9.53
N ASN A 24 11.43 -9.33 -9.10
CA ASN A 24 10.56 -10.48 -8.75
C ASN A 24 11.11 -11.35 -7.61
N LYS A 25 11.99 -10.77 -6.78
CA LYS A 25 12.50 -11.43 -5.59
C LYS A 25 11.60 -11.08 -4.40
N TYR A 26 10.37 -11.57 -4.46
CA TYR A 26 9.30 -11.13 -3.55
C TYR A 26 9.56 -11.50 -2.10
N GLU A 27 10.07 -12.69 -1.82
CA GLU A 27 10.33 -13.12 -0.45
C GLU A 27 11.36 -12.22 0.22
N GLU A 28 12.47 -11.95 -0.48
CA GLU A 28 13.49 -11.04 0.05
C GLU A 28 12.95 -9.61 0.18
N SER A 29 12.15 -9.17 -0.80
CA SER A 29 11.50 -7.85 -0.76
C SER A 29 10.63 -7.72 0.47
N ILE A 30 9.79 -8.71 0.74
CA ILE A 30 8.89 -8.70 1.90
C ILE A 30 9.69 -8.57 3.19
N ASN A 31 10.79 -9.30 3.33
CA ASN A 31 11.62 -9.22 4.52
C ASN A 31 12.17 -7.81 4.74
N GLU A 32 12.68 -7.18 3.70
CA GLU A 32 13.20 -5.81 3.80
C GLU A 32 12.10 -4.80 4.11
N LEU A 33 10.96 -4.94 3.44
CA LEU A 33 9.84 -4.02 3.64
C LEU A 33 9.22 -4.16 5.04
N LYS A 34 9.15 -5.37 5.58
CA LYS A 34 8.71 -5.57 6.96
C LYS A 34 9.63 -4.87 7.94
N TRP A 35 10.95 -5.00 7.72
CA TRP A 35 11.90 -4.33 8.60
C TRP A 35 11.70 -2.80 8.55
N ALA A 36 11.58 -2.22 7.35
CA ALA A 36 11.35 -0.79 7.20
C ALA A 36 10.03 -0.36 7.84
N SER A 37 8.97 -1.14 7.68
CA SER A 37 7.66 -0.80 8.25
C SER A 37 7.67 -0.78 9.77
N ASP A 38 8.52 -1.61 10.40
CA ASP A 38 8.59 -1.71 11.86
C ASP A 38 9.66 -0.81 12.47
N LYS A 39 10.77 -0.63 11.77
CA LYS A 39 11.98 -0.04 12.36
C LYS A 39 12.36 1.32 11.81
N ALA A 40 11.81 1.75 10.67
CA ALA A 40 12.13 3.08 10.15
C ALA A 40 11.75 4.14 11.19
N LYS A 41 12.59 5.15 11.32
CA LYS A 41 12.38 6.18 12.33
C LYS A 41 11.37 7.23 11.90
N GLU A 42 11.14 7.36 10.60
CA GLU A 42 10.18 8.32 10.06
C GLU A 42 8.86 7.62 9.75
N VAL A 43 7.76 8.21 10.25
CA VAL A 43 6.41 7.65 10.03
C VAL A 43 6.08 7.56 8.55
N SER A 44 6.51 8.56 7.76
CA SER A 44 6.27 8.55 6.32
C SER A 44 6.97 7.37 5.63
N ILE A 45 8.17 7.01 6.09
CA ILE A 45 8.89 5.87 5.53
C ILE A 45 8.22 4.56 5.94
N GLN A 46 7.76 4.46 7.20
CA GLN A 46 6.99 3.31 7.65
C GLN A 46 5.75 3.11 6.79
N SER A 47 5.02 4.19 6.52
CA SER A 47 3.79 4.14 5.71
C SER A 47 4.07 3.75 4.27
N LEU A 48 5.12 4.29 3.66
CA LEU A 48 5.52 3.90 2.32
C LEU A 48 5.92 2.42 2.26
N ALA A 49 6.64 1.96 3.29
CA ALA A 49 7.03 0.55 3.37
C ALA A 49 5.81 -0.36 3.46
N ARG A 50 4.81 0.03 4.25
CA ARG A 50 3.57 -0.73 4.38
C ARG A 50 2.77 -0.75 3.10
N TYR A 51 2.72 0.39 2.41
CA TYR A 51 2.05 0.47 1.11
C TYR A 51 2.75 -0.44 0.10
N THR A 52 4.07 -0.35 0.00
CA THR A 52 4.85 -1.18 -0.92
C THR A 52 4.75 -2.66 -0.56
N LEU A 53 4.72 -2.96 0.74
CA LEU A 53 4.54 -4.32 1.24
C LEU A 53 3.20 -4.89 0.78
N ALA A 54 2.13 -4.10 0.90
CA ALA A 54 0.81 -4.52 0.44
C ALA A 54 0.83 -4.83 -1.06
N LEU A 55 1.45 -3.95 -1.86
CA LEU A 55 1.58 -4.19 -3.30
C LEU A 55 2.35 -5.46 -3.61
N THR A 56 3.39 -5.74 -2.82
CA THR A 56 4.21 -6.94 -3.01
C THR A 56 3.41 -8.20 -2.69
N TYR A 57 2.62 -8.16 -1.62
CA TYR A 57 1.72 -9.27 -1.30
C TYR A 57 0.67 -9.47 -2.41
N ILE A 58 0.17 -8.38 -2.99
CA ILE A 58 -0.77 -8.49 -4.13
C ILE A 58 -0.09 -9.23 -5.30
N ALA A 59 1.17 -8.90 -5.56
CA ALA A 59 1.92 -9.55 -6.65
C ALA A 59 2.06 -11.05 -6.43
N THR A 60 2.12 -11.49 -5.17
CA THR A 60 2.19 -12.91 -4.83
C THR A 60 0.81 -13.52 -4.60
N LYS A 61 -0.26 -12.74 -4.80
CA LYS A 61 -1.65 -13.15 -4.60
C LYS A 61 -1.98 -13.50 -3.15
N ASP A 62 -1.23 -12.95 -2.22
CA ASP A 62 -1.47 -13.11 -0.78
C ASP A 62 -2.32 -11.92 -0.31
N TYR A 63 -3.60 -11.95 -0.65
CA TYR A 63 -4.50 -10.83 -0.39
C TYR A 63 -4.79 -10.63 1.10
N LYS A 64 -4.75 -11.68 1.87
CA LYS A 64 -4.94 -11.58 3.32
C LYS A 64 -3.85 -10.70 3.94
N ASN A 65 -2.58 -11.01 3.66
CA ASN A 65 -1.48 -10.21 4.19
C ASN A 65 -1.41 -8.83 3.54
N ALA A 66 -1.83 -8.71 2.29
CA ALA A 66 -1.93 -7.41 1.63
C ALA A 66 -2.89 -6.50 2.39
N LYS A 67 -4.05 -7.00 2.81
CA LYS A 67 -5.01 -6.22 3.59
C LYS A 67 -4.44 -5.82 4.94
N ILE A 68 -3.77 -6.75 5.62
CA ILE A 68 -3.16 -6.46 6.92
C ILE A 68 -2.15 -5.32 6.78
N ALA A 69 -1.29 -5.39 5.76
CA ALA A 69 -0.30 -4.35 5.52
C ALA A 69 -0.97 -3.01 5.20
N ALA A 70 -1.98 -3.01 4.33
CA ALA A 70 -2.69 -1.79 3.96
C ALA A 70 -3.38 -1.16 5.17
N GLU A 71 -4.04 -1.96 6.00
CA GLU A 71 -4.74 -1.48 7.19
C GLU A 71 -3.79 -0.88 8.21
N SER A 72 -2.54 -1.30 8.21
CA SER A 72 -1.54 -0.80 9.15
C SER A 72 -0.95 0.55 8.74
N ILE A 73 -1.26 1.04 7.55
CA ILE A 73 -0.75 2.33 7.08
C ILE A 73 -1.30 3.44 7.99
N ALA A 74 -0.38 4.26 8.52
CA ALA A 74 -0.77 5.38 9.36
C ALA A 74 -1.55 6.42 8.54
N SER A 75 -2.51 7.08 9.19
CA SER A 75 -3.46 7.94 8.51
C SER A 75 -2.95 9.32 8.10
N ASN A 76 -1.74 9.69 8.49
CA ASN A 76 -1.21 11.03 8.23
C ASN A 76 -0.89 11.27 6.76
N GLY A 77 -1.86 11.75 5.99
CA GLY A 77 -1.68 12.06 4.58
C GLY A 77 -1.77 10.88 3.64
N PHE A 78 -1.99 9.67 4.15
CA PHE A 78 -2.06 8.46 3.33
C PHE A 78 -3.47 7.87 3.24
N ASN A 79 -4.48 8.58 3.77
CA ASN A 79 -5.83 8.04 3.85
C ASN A 79 -6.42 7.67 2.49
N ALA A 80 -6.33 8.57 1.52
CA ALA A 80 -6.86 8.30 0.19
C ALA A 80 -6.14 7.13 -0.47
N LEU A 81 -4.82 7.11 -0.37
CA LEU A 81 -4.00 6.05 -0.94
C LEU A 81 -4.31 4.70 -0.31
N LYS A 82 -4.44 4.69 1.02
CA LYS A 82 -4.80 3.49 1.78
C LYS A 82 -6.16 2.94 1.35
N MET A 83 -7.16 3.80 1.25
CA MET A 83 -8.51 3.35 0.89
C MET A 83 -8.60 2.92 -0.56
N ASP A 84 -7.88 3.59 -1.47
CA ASP A 84 -7.80 3.16 -2.85
C ASP A 84 -7.18 1.75 -2.95
N LEU A 85 -6.10 1.55 -2.22
CA LEU A 85 -5.42 0.24 -2.17
C LEU A 85 -6.34 -0.84 -1.60
N MET A 86 -7.06 -0.53 -0.51
CA MET A 86 -8.03 -1.46 0.07
C MET A 86 -9.11 -1.83 -0.94
N GLY A 87 -9.58 -0.85 -1.70
CA GLY A 87 -10.55 -1.09 -2.76
C GLY A 87 -10.04 -2.07 -3.80
N ASP A 88 -8.79 -1.87 -4.24
CA ASP A 88 -8.16 -2.77 -5.20
C ASP A 88 -8.06 -4.20 -4.66
N ILE A 89 -7.70 -4.34 -3.39
CA ILE A 89 -7.58 -5.66 -2.75
C ILE A 89 -8.94 -6.34 -2.67
N TYR A 90 -9.98 -5.64 -2.22
CA TYR A 90 -11.33 -6.20 -2.16
C TYR A 90 -11.79 -6.65 -3.54
N LEU A 91 -11.47 -5.86 -4.57
CA LEU A 91 -11.85 -6.20 -5.93
C LEU A 91 -11.17 -7.49 -6.38
N LEU A 92 -9.87 -7.64 -6.06
CA LEU A 92 -9.13 -8.86 -6.37
C LEU A 92 -9.67 -10.08 -5.63
N GLU A 93 -10.28 -9.87 -4.46
CA GLU A 93 -10.92 -10.94 -3.69
C GLU A 93 -12.35 -11.23 -4.18
N GLY A 94 -12.84 -10.46 -5.14
CA GLY A 94 -14.18 -10.63 -5.66
C GLY A 94 -15.27 -9.94 -4.84
N ASN A 95 -14.88 -9.09 -3.88
CA ASN A 95 -15.84 -8.38 -3.04
C ASN A 95 -16.10 -6.98 -3.62
N VAL A 96 -16.99 -6.91 -4.61
CA VAL A 96 -17.27 -5.68 -5.34
C VAL A 96 -17.89 -4.62 -4.44
N ASP A 97 -18.80 -5.01 -3.54
CA ASP A 97 -19.49 -4.05 -2.68
C ASP A 97 -18.50 -3.33 -1.75
N LYS A 98 -17.62 -4.09 -1.10
CA LYS A 98 -16.61 -3.49 -0.23
C LYS A 98 -15.58 -2.69 -1.02
N ALA A 99 -15.25 -3.14 -2.23
CA ALA A 99 -14.34 -2.39 -3.09
C ALA A 99 -14.92 -1.01 -3.39
N LYS A 100 -16.19 -0.96 -3.76
CA LYS A 100 -16.87 0.29 -4.06
C LYS A 100 -16.89 1.23 -2.85
N GLU A 101 -17.23 0.71 -1.67
CA GLU A 101 -17.22 1.49 -0.44
C GLU A 101 -15.84 2.09 -0.16
N ALA A 102 -14.79 1.29 -0.34
CA ALA A 102 -13.43 1.74 -0.10
C ALA A 102 -13.03 2.85 -1.09
N PHE A 103 -13.37 2.70 -2.35
CA PHE A 103 -13.07 3.73 -3.36
C PHE A 103 -13.83 5.01 -3.09
N ILE A 104 -15.10 4.92 -2.68
CA ILE A 104 -15.89 6.10 -2.32
C ILE A 104 -15.24 6.83 -1.14
N THR A 105 -14.81 6.06 -0.13
CA THR A 105 -14.11 6.65 1.03
C THR A 105 -12.80 7.32 0.59
N ALA A 106 -12.04 6.68 -0.30
CA ALA A 106 -10.81 7.28 -0.82
C ALA A 106 -11.10 8.62 -1.48
N LEU A 107 -12.16 8.69 -2.28
CA LEU A 107 -12.52 9.89 -3.00
C LEU A 107 -12.88 11.05 -2.05
N GLU A 108 -13.47 10.74 -0.90
CA GLU A 108 -13.84 11.74 0.10
C GLU A 108 -12.65 12.50 0.67
N PHE A 109 -11.46 11.91 0.61
CA PHE A 109 -10.26 12.58 1.10
C PHE A 109 -9.68 13.59 0.11
N TYR A 110 -10.18 13.63 -1.12
CA TYR A 110 -9.74 14.61 -2.12
C TYR A 110 -10.75 15.74 -2.18
N LYS A 111 -10.35 16.91 -1.69
CA LYS A 111 -11.20 18.11 -1.70
C LYS A 111 -11.34 18.67 -3.10
N ASP A 112 -10.25 18.63 -3.85
CA ASP A 112 -10.22 19.11 -5.22
C ASP A 112 -10.08 17.94 -6.16
N LYS A 113 -10.74 18.06 -7.33
CA LYS A 113 -10.64 17.02 -8.35
C LYS A 113 -9.25 17.10 -8.98
N ASN A 114 -8.49 16.03 -8.85
CA ASN A 114 -7.19 15.89 -9.47
C ASN A 114 -7.16 14.57 -10.26
N GLU A 115 -6.01 14.27 -10.86
CA GLU A 115 -5.90 13.07 -11.69
C GLU A 115 -6.18 11.80 -10.89
N LEU A 116 -5.70 11.72 -9.64
CA LEU A 116 -5.92 10.54 -8.80
C LEU A 116 -7.40 10.39 -8.45
N ALA A 117 -8.08 11.50 -8.13
CA ALA A 117 -9.52 11.46 -7.86
C ALA A 117 -10.29 10.97 -9.08
N GLN A 118 -9.89 11.40 -10.27
CA GLN A 118 -10.53 10.96 -11.51
C GLN A 118 -10.32 9.47 -11.77
N VAL A 119 -9.12 8.95 -11.48
CA VAL A 119 -8.84 7.52 -11.61
C VAL A 119 -9.74 6.72 -10.66
N ILE A 120 -9.88 7.17 -9.42
CA ILE A 120 -10.73 6.50 -8.44
C ILE A 120 -12.20 6.56 -8.88
N GLN A 121 -12.65 7.72 -9.37
CA GLN A 121 -14.02 7.84 -9.86
C GLN A 121 -14.29 6.88 -11.03
N THR A 122 -13.32 6.71 -11.91
CA THR A 122 -13.42 5.77 -13.02
C THR A 122 -13.57 4.33 -12.49
N LYS A 123 -12.83 3.98 -11.46
CA LYS A 123 -12.94 2.66 -10.81
C LYS A 123 -14.35 2.45 -10.26
N ILE A 124 -14.90 3.47 -9.58
CA ILE A 124 -16.26 3.40 -9.02
C ILE A 124 -17.28 3.21 -10.13
N ASP A 125 -17.17 4.00 -11.21
CA ASP A 125 -18.10 3.95 -12.32
C ASP A 125 -18.10 2.57 -13.00
N ALA A 126 -16.93 1.95 -13.09
CA ALA A 126 -16.80 0.62 -13.68
C ALA A 126 -17.51 -0.45 -12.85
N LEU A 127 -17.66 -0.22 -11.54
CA LEU A 127 -18.31 -1.16 -10.63
C LEU A 127 -19.80 -0.90 -10.46
N GLY A 128 -20.27 0.28 -10.85
CA GLY A 128 -21.62 0.73 -10.56
C GLY A 128 -22.73 0.17 -11.45
N LYS A 129 -22.38 -0.77 -12.29
CA LYS A 129 -23.36 -1.32 -13.27
C LYS A 129 -23.86 -2.67 -12.87
#